data_1c77ae933f3b673bc82bba00af4fba69
#
_entry.id   1c77ae933f3b673bc82bba00af4fba69
#
_cell.length_a   1.000
_cell.length_b   1.000
_cell.length_c   1.000
_cell.angle_alpha   90.00
_cell.angle_beta   90.00
_cell.angle_gamma   90.00
#
_symmetry.space_group_name_H-M   'P 1'
#
loop_
_entity.id
_entity.type
_entity.pdbx_description
1 polymer ?
#
loop_
_entity_poly.entity_id
_entity_poly.type
_entity_poly.pdbx_seq_one_letter_code
_entity_poly.pdbx_strand_id
1 'polypeptide(L)'
;MLECGNRMKKKKWKKFRLGLIGRIIIALIVGAVTGPYTPVELVRTFNTFNGLFGQYLGFLIPLLIIGLVAPAIADIGRKAGKMLLATALLAYGATLVSGFASYLTAANIFPGMITPTAIQNLGKAAEAPAWFTLSIPPLMGVMTALIFAFMLGLGMAYCRGEALRKVCDDFREIIARTIGKTIIPLLPLYIFGIVLNMSWSGQAADLLSVFIKIIGIIFLLHVGVLLLQYSVAGLISRQNPLLLLWRMMPAYFTALGTQSSAATIPITLQQTLCNKVHKDVAGFVIPLCATIHLSGSTLKIVACAIAIMLMQGSPIDPTVMVGFIFMLGVIMVAAPGVPGGAIMAALGILHSMLGFGDTEQALMIALYITMDNFGTACNVTGDGALAVIINRFYKK
;
A
#
# COMPACT_ATOMS: atom_id res chain seq x y z
N MET A 1 22.40 59.14 -6.37
CA MET A 1 23.48 58.42 -7.04
C MET A 1 23.41 56.95 -6.65
N LEU A 2 23.19 56.19 -7.63
CA LEU A 2 23.08 54.75 -7.75
C LEU A 2 24.17 53.95 -7.04
N GLU A 3 23.78 52.91 -6.30
CA GLU A 3 24.56 51.67 -6.20
C GLU A 3 23.64 50.48 -6.29
N CYS A 4 23.59 49.93 -7.48
CA CYS A 4 22.87 48.73 -7.85
C CYS A 4 23.83 47.54 -7.66
N GLY A 5 23.81 46.97 -6.44
CA GLY A 5 24.62 45.78 -6.08
C GLY A 5 23.98 44.49 -6.58
N ASN A 6 24.53 43.98 -7.65
CA ASN A 6 24.22 42.74 -8.36
C ASN A 6 24.40 41.51 -7.46
N ARG A 7 23.34 41.05 -6.76
CA ARG A 7 23.33 39.72 -6.09
C ARG A 7 22.96 38.64 -7.08
N MET A 8 23.96 38.11 -7.76
CA MET A 8 23.82 36.82 -8.46
C MET A 8 23.42 35.74 -7.44
N LYS A 9 22.13 35.37 -7.44
CA LYS A 9 21.65 34.20 -6.72
C LYS A 9 22.31 32.95 -7.33
N LYS A 10 23.33 32.41 -6.65
CA LYS A 10 23.88 31.08 -6.96
C LYS A 10 22.72 30.08 -6.95
N LYS A 11 22.32 29.63 -8.15
CA LYS A 11 21.37 28.55 -8.36
C LYS A 11 21.98 27.30 -7.70
N LYS A 12 21.55 26.97 -6.45
CA LYS A 12 21.90 25.71 -5.81
C LYS A 12 21.31 24.61 -6.70
N TRP A 13 22.17 23.85 -7.38
CA TRP A 13 21.79 22.64 -8.06
C TRP A 13 21.14 21.74 -7.04
N LYS A 14 19.80 21.54 -7.12
CA LYS A 14 19.11 20.50 -6.35
C LYS A 14 19.71 19.18 -6.80
N LYS A 15 20.49 18.51 -5.95
CA LYS A 15 20.92 17.14 -6.17
C LYS A 15 19.66 16.34 -6.49
N PHE A 16 19.59 15.79 -7.68
CA PHE A 16 18.50 14.94 -8.13
C PHE A 16 18.53 13.66 -7.27
N ARG A 17 17.75 13.65 -6.19
CA ARG A 17 17.59 12.47 -5.35
C ARG A 17 16.52 11.61 -5.98
N LEU A 18 16.90 10.50 -6.58
CA LEU A 18 15.96 9.47 -7.04
C LEU A 18 15.07 9.07 -5.88
N GLY A 19 13.75 9.21 -6.08
CA GLY A 19 12.74 8.72 -5.14
C GLY A 19 12.80 7.18 -4.99
N LEU A 20 12.07 6.63 -4.03
CA LEU A 20 12.03 5.18 -3.77
C LEU A 20 11.64 4.39 -5.03
N ILE A 21 10.63 4.82 -5.75
CA ILE A 21 10.16 4.18 -7.01
C ILE A 21 11.29 4.10 -8.04
N GLY A 22 12.01 5.21 -8.27
CA GLY A 22 13.12 5.21 -9.23
C GLY A 22 14.22 4.23 -8.86
N ARG A 23 14.54 4.10 -7.57
CA ARG A 23 15.52 3.12 -7.08
C ARG A 23 15.05 1.68 -7.27
N ILE A 24 13.77 1.39 -7.05
CA ILE A 24 13.19 0.05 -7.24
C ILE A 24 13.15 -0.31 -8.71
N ILE A 25 12.73 0.61 -9.61
CA ILE A 25 12.75 0.36 -11.06
C ILE A 25 14.17 0.08 -11.53
N ILE A 26 15.17 0.83 -11.07
CA ILE A 26 16.58 0.56 -11.38
C ILE A 26 17.00 -0.82 -10.86
N ALA A 27 16.63 -1.17 -9.62
CA ALA A 27 16.93 -2.48 -9.02
C ALA A 27 16.33 -3.63 -9.85
N LEU A 28 15.07 -3.50 -10.29
CA LEU A 28 14.40 -4.47 -11.16
C LEU A 28 15.12 -4.64 -12.51
N ILE A 29 15.40 -3.50 -13.19
CA ILE A 29 16.06 -3.54 -14.51
C ILE A 29 17.48 -4.09 -14.39
N VAL A 30 18.25 -3.59 -13.44
CA VAL A 30 19.65 -4.02 -13.26
C VAL A 30 19.71 -5.50 -12.85
N GLY A 31 18.85 -5.94 -11.91
CA GLY A 31 18.77 -7.35 -11.52
C GLY A 31 18.40 -8.27 -12.68
N ALA A 32 17.42 -7.86 -13.51
CA ALA A 32 17.02 -8.63 -14.68
C ALA A 32 18.10 -8.73 -15.75
N VAL A 33 18.82 -7.64 -16.02
CA VAL A 33 19.85 -7.58 -17.06
C VAL A 33 21.14 -8.28 -16.61
N THR A 34 21.56 -8.11 -15.37
CA THR A 34 22.83 -8.64 -14.87
C THR A 34 22.75 -10.11 -14.44
N GLY A 35 21.55 -10.59 -14.06
CA GLY A 35 21.37 -11.94 -13.54
C GLY A 35 22.03 -13.06 -14.36
N PRO A 36 21.80 -13.15 -15.70
CA PRO A 36 22.35 -14.22 -16.52
C PRO A 36 23.90 -14.25 -16.57
N TYR A 37 24.53 -13.12 -16.27
CA TYR A 37 25.99 -12.96 -16.32
C TYR A 37 26.65 -12.96 -14.93
N THR A 38 25.84 -13.08 -13.87
CA THR A 38 26.33 -12.96 -12.49
C THR A 38 26.92 -14.29 -12.03
N PRO A 39 28.18 -14.30 -11.45
CA PRO A 39 28.72 -15.48 -10.82
C PRO A 39 27.87 -16.01 -9.69
N VAL A 40 27.80 -17.33 -9.52
CA VAL A 40 26.96 -17.98 -8.50
C VAL A 40 27.27 -17.51 -7.07
N GLU A 41 28.52 -17.21 -6.77
CA GLU A 41 28.98 -16.73 -5.46
C GLU A 41 28.33 -15.40 -5.10
N LEU A 42 28.16 -14.50 -6.09
CA LEU A 42 27.51 -13.22 -5.87
C LEU A 42 26.01 -13.39 -5.71
N VAL A 43 25.38 -14.29 -6.48
CA VAL A 43 23.95 -14.64 -6.30
C VAL A 43 23.72 -15.22 -4.91
N ARG A 44 24.58 -16.13 -4.43
CA ARG A 44 24.52 -16.67 -3.06
C ARG A 44 24.64 -15.59 -1.99
N THR A 45 25.47 -14.58 -2.22
CA THR A 45 25.63 -13.44 -1.30
C THR A 45 24.34 -12.63 -1.20
N PHE A 46 23.70 -12.35 -2.34
CA PHE A 46 22.40 -11.67 -2.33
C PHE A 46 21.28 -12.54 -1.74
N ASN A 47 21.28 -13.84 -2.00
CA ASN A 47 20.32 -14.76 -1.39
C ASN A 47 20.50 -14.84 0.14
N THR A 48 21.72 -14.77 0.63
CA THR A 48 22.01 -14.69 2.08
C THR A 48 21.45 -13.38 2.65
N PHE A 49 21.71 -12.24 2.00
CA PHE A 49 21.16 -10.95 2.42
C PHE A 49 19.63 -10.97 2.41
N ASN A 50 19.02 -11.51 1.36
CA ASN A 50 17.57 -11.60 1.22
C ASN A 50 16.94 -12.47 2.31
N GLY A 51 17.54 -13.61 2.63
CA GLY A 51 17.09 -14.46 3.73
C GLY A 51 17.15 -13.73 5.08
N LEU A 52 18.25 -13.04 5.38
CA LEU A 52 18.39 -12.25 6.60
C LEU A 52 17.36 -11.11 6.68
N PHE A 53 17.15 -10.41 5.57
CA PHE A 53 16.19 -9.32 5.51
C PHE A 53 14.75 -9.82 5.62
N GLY A 54 14.42 -10.97 5.00
CA GLY A 54 13.11 -11.64 5.14
C GLY A 54 12.83 -12.02 6.60
N GLN A 55 13.80 -12.63 7.30
CA GLN A 55 13.70 -12.93 8.73
C GLN A 55 13.49 -11.68 9.58
N TYR A 56 14.21 -10.60 9.27
CA TYR A 56 14.02 -9.30 9.93
C TYR A 56 12.62 -8.73 9.68
N LEU A 57 12.11 -8.81 8.45
CA LEU A 57 10.73 -8.41 8.14
C LEU A 57 9.73 -9.26 8.92
N GLY A 58 9.88 -10.58 8.92
CA GLY A 58 9.01 -11.52 9.65
C GLY A 58 8.95 -11.20 11.14
N PHE A 59 10.10 -10.87 11.77
CA PHE A 59 10.15 -10.42 13.16
C PHE A 59 9.39 -9.10 13.39
N LEU A 60 9.50 -8.15 12.45
CA LEU A 60 8.86 -6.85 12.59
C LEU A 60 7.34 -6.86 12.35
N ILE A 61 6.81 -7.79 11.55
CA ILE A 61 5.39 -7.81 11.17
C ILE A 61 4.43 -7.73 12.36
N PRO A 62 4.52 -8.55 13.42
CA PRO A 62 3.63 -8.46 14.57
C PRO A 62 3.74 -7.11 15.30
N LEU A 63 4.97 -6.58 15.38
CA LEU A 63 5.22 -5.28 16.01
C LEU A 63 4.60 -4.13 15.19
N LEU A 64 4.68 -4.20 13.85
CA LEU A 64 4.01 -3.26 12.94
C LEU A 64 2.50 -3.27 13.16
N ILE A 65 1.90 -4.45 13.26
CA ILE A 65 0.46 -4.61 13.48
C ILE A 65 0.07 -3.96 14.81
N ILE A 66 0.72 -4.29 15.90
CA ILE A 66 0.39 -3.74 17.23
C ILE A 66 0.59 -2.22 17.22
N GLY A 67 1.75 -1.74 16.76
CA GLY A 67 2.12 -0.32 16.80
C GLY A 67 1.26 0.58 15.92
N LEU A 68 0.67 0.05 14.86
CA LEU A 68 -0.15 0.83 13.93
C LEU A 68 -1.66 0.64 14.18
N VAL A 69 -2.10 -0.61 14.40
CA VAL A 69 -3.54 -0.92 14.50
C VAL A 69 -4.12 -0.49 15.86
N ALA A 70 -3.42 -0.73 16.98
CA ALA A 70 -3.98 -0.42 18.30
C ALA A 70 -4.25 1.09 18.50
N PRO A 71 -3.31 2.02 18.18
CA PRO A 71 -3.60 3.45 18.27
C PRO A 71 -4.70 3.91 17.30
N ALA A 72 -4.75 3.34 16.08
CA ALA A 72 -5.77 3.69 15.10
C ALA A 72 -7.18 3.34 15.59
N ILE A 73 -7.37 2.15 16.17
CA ILE A 73 -8.64 1.72 16.75
C ILE A 73 -9.02 2.62 17.94
N ALA A 74 -8.05 2.97 18.80
CA ALA A 74 -8.27 3.87 19.93
C ALA A 74 -8.71 5.27 19.47
N ASP A 75 -8.13 5.79 18.38
CA ASP A 75 -8.47 7.09 17.82
C ASP A 75 -9.91 7.12 17.30
N ILE A 76 -10.35 6.04 16.62
CA ILE A 76 -11.72 5.89 16.15
C ILE A 76 -12.69 5.81 17.33
N GLY A 77 -12.42 4.99 18.34
CA GLY A 77 -13.32 4.78 19.47
C GLY A 77 -13.53 6.02 20.35
N ARG A 78 -12.51 6.84 20.56
CA ARG A 78 -12.58 8.03 21.43
C ARG A 78 -13.32 9.23 20.83
N LYS A 79 -13.27 9.38 19.53
CA LYS A 79 -13.88 10.52 18.81
C LYS A 79 -15.28 10.23 18.32
N ALA A 80 -15.94 9.18 18.85
CA ALA A 80 -17.17 8.59 18.33
C ALA A 80 -18.38 9.52 18.29
N GLY A 81 -18.28 10.55 17.47
CA GLY A 81 -19.46 11.27 16.96
C GLY A 81 -20.06 10.50 15.76
N LYS A 82 -21.37 10.68 15.53
CA LYS A 82 -22.08 10.02 14.41
C LYS A 82 -21.36 10.21 13.06
N MET A 83 -20.75 11.37 12.84
CA MET A 83 -20.02 11.67 11.60
C MET A 83 -18.74 10.85 11.45
N LEU A 84 -17.99 10.61 12.55
CA LEU A 84 -16.82 9.76 12.52
C LEU A 84 -17.18 8.32 12.16
N LEU A 85 -18.17 7.76 12.87
CA LEU A 85 -18.62 6.39 12.63
C LEU A 85 -19.11 6.21 11.19
N ALA A 86 -19.94 7.15 10.70
CA ALA A 86 -20.44 7.11 9.33
C ALA A 86 -19.30 7.21 8.30
N THR A 87 -18.31 8.09 8.53
CA THR A 87 -17.15 8.23 7.62
C THR A 87 -16.27 6.97 7.65
N ALA A 88 -16.01 6.41 8.83
CA ALA A 88 -15.20 5.20 8.96
C ALA A 88 -15.87 3.99 8.30
N LEU A 89 -17.18 3.78 8.51
CA LEU A 89 -17.94 2.71 7.86
C LEU A 89 -18.01 2.89 6.34
N LEU A 90 -18.19 4.12 5.86
CA LEU A 90 -18.21 4.42 4.43
C LEU A 90 -16.83 4.19 3.80
N ALA A 91 -15.75 4.62 4.45
CA ALA A 91 -14.38 4.41 4.01
C ALA A 91 -14.03 2.91 3.96
N TYR A 92 -14.38 2.16 5.01
CA TYR A 92 -14.22 0.71 5.05
C TYR A 92 -15.02 0.03 3.95
N GLY A 93 -16.29 0.37 3.78
CA GLY A 93 -17.16 -0.17 2.72
C GLY A 93 -16.62 0.11 1.32
N ALA A 94 -16.15 1.35 1.05
CA ALA A 94 -15.52 1.70 -0.23
C ALA A 94 -14.23 0.91 -0.47
N THR A 95 -13.45 0.67 0.57
CA THR A 95 -12.23 -0.15 0.51
C THR A 95 -12.56 -1.61 0.18
N LEU A 96 -13.60 -2.18 0.81
CA LEU A 96 -14.08 -3.54 0.50
C LEU A 96 -14.59 -3.66 -0.94
N VAL A 97 -15.41 -2.71 -1.39
CA VAL A 97 -15.92 -2.67 -2.79
C VAL A 97 -14.77 -2.67 -3.78
N SER A 98 -13.72 -1.89 -3.52
CA SER A 98 -12.50 -1.88 -4.35
C SER A 98 -11.77 -3.23 -4.34
N GLY A 99 -11.66 -3.87 -3.18
CA GLY A 99 -11.06 -5.19 -3.02
C GLY A 99 -11.85 -6.27 -3.80
N PHE A 100 -13.17 -6.29 -3.67
CA PHE A 100 -14.02 -7.23 -4.40
C PHE A 100 -14.04 -6.96 -5.90
N ALA A 101 -14.07 -5.70 -6.33
CA ALA A 101 -13.98 -5.35 -7.75
C ALA A 101 -12.65 -5.86 -8.34
N SER A 102 -11.55 -5.69 -7.60
CA SER A 102 -10.25 -6.21 -7.98
C SER A 102 -10.22 -7.74 -8.03
N TYR A 103 -10.78 -8.41 -7.03
CA TYR A 103 -10.88 -9.87 -6.99
C TYR A 103 -11.65 -10.41 -8.20
N LEU A 104 -12.84 -9.88 -8.45
CA LEU A 104 -13.68 -10.33 -9.57
C LEU A 104 -12.98 -10.10 -10.92
N THR A 105 -12.34 -8.97 -11.10
CA THR A 105 -11.61 -8.66 -12.34
C THR A 105 -10.39 -9.56 -12.51
N ALA A 106 -9.57 -9.69 -11.47
CA ALA A 106 -8.35 -10.47 -11.53
C ALA A 106 -8.63 -11.97 -11.69
N ALA A 107 -9.61 -12.53 -10.96
CA ALA A 107 -9.98 -13.93 -11.04
C ALA A 107 -10.53 -14.34 -12.43
N ASN A 108 -11.16 -13.40 -13.16
CA ASN A 108 -11.70 -13.69 -14.49
C ASN A 108 -10.73 -13.35 -15.64
N ILE A 109 -9.90 -12.32 -15.50
CA ILE A 109 -9.05 -11.83 -16.60
C ILE A 109 -7.65 -12.44 -16.54
N PHE A 110 -7.04 -12.57 -15.36
CA PHE A 110 -5.65 -12.99 -15.24
C PHE A 110 -5.38 -14.43 -15.67
N PRO A 111 -6.27 -15.44 -15.45
CA PRO A 111 -6.04 -16.79 -15.96
C PRO A 111 -5.82 -16.87 -17.48
N GLY A 112 -6.46 -15.99 -18.25
CA GLY A 112 -6.25 -15.90 -19.70
C GLY A 112 -4.96 -15.20 -20.13
N MET A 113 -4.28 -14.52 -19.19
CA MET A 113 -3.08 -13.69 -19.49
C MET A 113 -1.81 -14.26 -18.88
N ILE A 114 -1.93 -15.03 -17.82
CA ILE A 114 -0.84 -15.66 -17.08
C ILE A 114 -0.85 -17.14 -17.46
N THR A 115 0.08 -17.52 -18.33
CA THR A 115 0.20 -18.92 -18.75
C THR A 115 0.89 -19.76 -17.67
N PRO A 116 0.40 -20.97 -17.36
CA PRO A 116 1.01 -21.86 -16.37
C PRO A 116 2.46 -22.24 -16.66
N THR A 117 2.92 -22.10 -17.90
CA THR A 117 4.31 -22.42 -18.31
C THR A 117 5.35 -21.49 -17.69
N ALA A 118 4.97 -20.24 -17.41
CA ALA A 118 5.84 -19.32 -16.64
C ALA A 118 6.04 -19.81 -15.19
N ILE A 119 5.14 -20.64 -14.70
CA ILE A 119 4.99 -21.07 -13.31
C ILE A 119 5.75 -22.38 -13.01
N GLN A 120 5.72 -23.32 -13.93
CA GLN A 120 6.42 -24.62 -13.72
C GLN A 120 7.93 -24.48 -13.60
N ASN A 121 8.47 -23.37 -14.11
CA ASN A 121 9.89 -23.06 -13.99
C ASN A 121 10.24 -22.35 -12.69
N LEU A 122 9.30 -21.65 -12.02
CA LEU A 122 9.53 -20.96 -10.75
C LEU A 122 9.84 -21.93 -9.59
N GLY A 123 9.20 -23.10 -9.60
CA GLY A 123 9.41 -24.12 -8.56
C GLY A 123 10.53 -25.12 -8.85
N LYS A 124 11.13 -25.11 -10.06
CA LYS A 124 12.17 -26.08 -10.49
C LYS A 124 13.51 -25.45 -10.84
N ALA A 125 13.61 -24.12 -10.83
CA ALA A 125 14.87 -23.47 -11.13
C ALA A 125 15.91 -23.76 -10.02
N ALA A 126 17.15 -23.97 -10.42
CA ALA A 126 18.26 -24.11 -9.50
C ALA A 126 18.40 -22.82 -8.70
N GLU A 127 17.96 -22.81 -7.45
CA GLU A 127 18.26 -21.72 -6.54
C GLU A 127 19.71 -21.82 -6.09
N ALA A 128 20.45 -20.72 -6.18
CA ALA A 128 21.78 -20.66 -5.59
C ALA A 128 21.63 -20.63 -4.06
N PRO A 129 22.08 -21.66 -3.31
CA PRO A 129 21.86 -21.73 -1.87
C PRO A 129 22.56 -20.57 -1.17
N ALA A 130 21.92 -19.99 -0.16
CA ALA A 130 22.54 -18.98 0.70
C ALA A 130 23.80 -19.56 1.39
N TRP A 131 24.75 -18.70 1.76
CA TRP A 131 25.96 -19.12 2.50
C TRP A 131 25.64 -19.67 3.87
N PHE A 132 24.66 -19.04 4.53
CA PHE A 132 24.10 -19.46 5.82
C PHE A 132 22.68 -18.92 5.98
N THR A 133 21.93 -19.52 6.87
CA THR A 133 20.59 -19.09 7.25
C THR A 133 20.57 -18.73 8.74
N LEU A 134 19.90 -17.64 9.08
CA LEU A 134 19.63 -17.24 10.45
C LEU A 134 18.10 -17.30 10.68
N SER A 135 17.66 -17.96 11.74
CA SER A 135 16.26 -17.97 12.11
C SER A 135 16.00 -16.92 13.19
N ILE A 136 15.16 -15.95 12.89
CA ILE A 136 14.69 -14.93 13.86
C ILE A 136 13.19 -15.16 14.05
N PRO A 137 12.76 -15.88 15.09
CA PRO A 137 11.34 -16.14 15.29
C PRO A 137 10.60 -14.83 15.57
N PRO A 138 9.39 -14.63 15.00
CA PRO A 138 8.56 -13.48 15.34
C PRO A 138 8.13 -13.53 16.79
N LEU A 139 7.92 -12.37 17.43
CA LEU A 139 7.51 -12.27 18.84
C LEU A 139 6.19 -13.01 19.11
N MET A 140 5.28 -13.00 18.13
CA MET A 140 3.99 -13.71 18.15
C MET A 140 3.46 -13.91 16.75
N GLY A 141 2.48 -14.81 16.58
CA GLY A 141 1.82 -14.98 15.29
C GLY A 141 1.03 -13.74 14.88
N VAL A 142 0.87 -13.56 13.57
CA VAL A 142 0.18 -12.38 12.97
C VAL A 142 -1.24 -12.21 13.47
N MET A 143 -2.03 -13.30 13.53
CA MET A 143 -3.40 -13.26 14.03
C MET A 143 -3.45 -12.91 15.52
N THR A 144 -2.52 -13.42 16.31
CA THR A 144 -2.38 -13.07 17.74
C THR A 144 -2.08 -11.58 17.91
N ALA A 145 -1.15 -11.03 17.10
CA ALA A 145 -0.83 -9.62 17.12
C ALA A 145 -2.04 -8.74 16.75
N LEU A 146 -2.84 -9.19 15.77
CA LEU A 146 -4.04 -8.48 15.36
C LEU A 146 -5.11 -8.47 16.48
N ILE A 147 -5.43 -9.63 17.05
CA ILE A 147 -6.39 -9.73 18.16
C ILE A 147 -5.90 -8.88 19.34
N PHE A 148 -4.62 -8.95 19.68
CA PHE A 148 -4.01 -8.15 20.74
C PHE A 148 -4.10 -6.64 20.45
N ALA A 149 -3.86 -6.22 19.21
CA ALA A 149 -3.98 -4.82 18.80
C ALA A 149 -5.44 -4.32 18.90
N PHE A 150 -6.42 -5.15 18.54
CA PHE A 150 -7.84 -4.83 18.74
C PHE A 150 -8.20 -4.69 20.20
N MET A 151 -7.78 -5.63 21.03
CA MET A 151 -8.02 -5.60 22.47
C MET A 151 -7.43 -4.34 23.12
N LEU A 152 -6.17 -4.00 22.79
CA LEU A 152 -5.52 -2.79 23.27
C LEU A 152 -6.21 -1.52 22.76
N GLY A 153 -6.55 -1.47 21.47
CA GLY A 153 -7.20 -0.32 20.85
C GLY A 153 -8.58 -0.04 21.44
N LEU A 154 -9.41 -1.07 21.59
CA LEU A 154 -10.71 -0.95 22.26
C LEU A 154 -10.54 -0.59 23.74
N GLY A 155 -9.61 -1.24 24.45
CA GLY A 155 -9.30 -0.90 25.84
C GLY A 155 -8.95 0.58 26.01
N MET A 156 -8.06 1.11 25.16
CA MET A 156 -7.69 2.54 25.17
C MET A 156 -8.86 3.47 24.77
N ALA A 157 -9.78 3.00 23.96
CA ALA A 157 -10.98 3.77 23.60
C ALA A 157 -11.94 3.91 24.78
N TYR A 158 -12.14 2.86 25.55
CA TYR A 158 -13.10 2.82 26.66
C TYR A 158 -12.50 3.21 28.02
N CYS A 159 -11.24 2.83 28.29
CA CYS A 159 -10.55 3.19 29.52
C CYS A 159 -10.00 4.62 29.41
N ARG A 160 -10.26 5.45 30.43
CA ARG A 160 -9.82 6.86 30.46
C ARG A 160 -8.33 7.05 30.78
N GLY A 161 -7.55 5.97 30.90
CA GLY A 161 -6.11 6.01 31.18
C GLY A 161 -5.30 6.58 30.02
N GLU A 162 -4.58 7.66 30.25
CA GLU A 162 -3.74 8.29 29.21
C GLU A 162 -2.35 7.66 29.08
N ALA A 163 -1.86 6.99 30.13
CA ALA A 163 -0.51 6.43 30.15
C ALA A 163 -0.29 5.37 29.06
N LEU A 164 -1.20 4.37 28.97
CA LEU A 164 -1.11 3.33 27.95
C LEU A 164 -1.18 3.92 26.52
N ARG A 165 -2.00 4.93 26.34
CA ARG A 165 -2.11 5.61 25.06
C ARG A 165 -0.79 6.27 24.65
N LYS A 166 -0.16 7.02 25.57
CA LYS A 166 1.16 7.64 25.29
C LYS A 166 2.20 6.59 24.91
N VAL A 167 2.25 5.47 25.64
CA VAL A 167 3.15 4.35 25.33
C VAL A 167 2.88 3.79 23.92
N CYS A 168 1.61 3.60 23.56
CA CYS A 168 1.26 3.10 22.22
C CYS A 168 1.55 4.13 21.11
N ASP A 169 1.38 5.43 21.37
CA ASP A 169 1.73 6.49 20.44
C ASP A 169 3.25 6.60 20.22
N ASP A 170 4.05 6.51 21.31
CA ASP A 170 5.50 6.46 21.23
C ASP A 170 5.97 5.20 20.47
N PHE A 171 5.34 4.06 20.74
CA PHE A 171 5.64 2.81 20.03
C PHE A 171 5.31 2.91 18.54
N ARG A 172 4.18 3.54 18.17
CA ARG A 172 3.83 3.85 16.78
C ARG A 172 4.91 4.68 16.09
N GLU A 173 5.45 5.69 16.80
CA GLU A 173 6.53 6.52 16.26
C GLU A 173 7.83 5.72 16.06
N ILE A 174 8.20 4.86 17.01
CA ILE A 174 9.35 3.95 16.89
C ILE A 174 9.20 3.08 15.65
N ILE A 175 8.04 2.45 15.48
CA ILE A 175 7.73 1.60 14.32
C ILE A 175 7.81 2.39 13.01
N ALA A 176 7.18 3.56 12.93
CA ALA A 176 7.23 4.41 11.74
C ALA A 176 8.67 4.84 11.37
N ARG A 177 9.48 5.17 12.36
CA ARG A 177 10.90 5.49 12.18
C ARG A 177 11.71 4.27 11.73
N THR A 178 11.42 3.09 12.27
CA THR A 178 12.06 1.84 11.87
C THR A 178 11.78 1.52 10.40
N ILE A 179 10.52 1.58 9.98
CA ILE A 179 10.16 1.44 8.55
C ILE A 179 10.95 2.41 7.69
N GLY A 180 10.95 3.69 8.06
CA GLY A 180 11.58 4.76 7.27
C GLY A 180 13.11 4.68 7.20
N LYS A 181 13.77 4.20 8.25
CA LYS A 181 15.24 4.20 8.37
C LYS A 181 15.90 2.86 8.05
N THR A 182 15.19 1.76 8.18
CA THR A 182 15.75 0.41 7.94
C THR A 182 15.09 -0.27 6.75
N ILE A 183 13.77 -0.43 6.74
CA ILE A 183 13.08 -1.18 5.70
C ILE A 183 13.18 -0.45 4.35
N ILE A 184 12.67 0.80 4.28
CA ILE A 184 12.60 1.56 3.01
C ILE A 184 13.96 1.72 2.32
N PRO A 185 15.08 2.05 3.01
CA PRO A 185 16.38 2.16 2.35
C PRO A 185 16.94 0.84 1.81
N LEU A 186 16.64 -0.30 2.46
CA LEU A 186 17.14 -1.62 2.07
C LEU A 186 16.27 -2.31 1.03
N LEU A 187 15.02 -1.90 0.86
CA LEU A 187 14.08 -2.49 -0.11
C LEU A 187 14.62 -2.57 -1.55
N PRO A 188 15.27 -1.54 -2.13
CA PRO A 188 15.79 -1.65 -3.48
C PRO A 188 16.85 -2.74 -3.60
N LEU A 189 17.69 -2.94 -2.58
CA LEU A 189 18.71 -3.98 -2.56
C LEU A 189 18.08 -5.38 -2.42
N TYR A 190 17.05 -5.49 -1.57
CA TYR A 190 16.28 -6.72 -1.37
C TYR A 190 15.59 -7.16 -2.67
N ILE A 191 14.90 -6.25 -3.34
CA ILE A 191 14.22 -6.49 -4.63
C ILE A 191 15.25 -6.83 -5.72
N PHE A 192 16.38 -6.12 -5.76
CA PHE A 192 17.48 -6.43 -6.68
C PHE A 192 17.95 -7.86 -6.52
N GLY A 193 18.24 -8.32 -5.30
CA GLY A 193 18.72 -9.67 -5.03
C GLY A 193 17.73 -10.76 -5.47
N ILE A 194 16.42 -10.54 -5.27
CA ILE A 194 15.38 -11.47 -5.72
C ILE A 194 15.32 -11.54 -7.24
N VAL A 195 15.28 -10.39 -7.92
CA VAL A 195 15.20 -10.35 -9.38
C VAL A 195 16.50 -10.87 -10.01
N LEU A 196 17.63 -10.60 -9.36
CA LEU A 196 18.93 -11.16 -9.75
C LEU A 196 18.89 -12.69 -9.75
N ASN A 197 18.43 -13.30 -8.66
CA ASN A 197 18.31 -14.77 -8.54
C ASN A 197 17.32 -15.34 -9.57
N MET A 198 16.17 -14.69 -9.76
CA MET A 198 15.17 -15.10 -10.76
C MET A 198 15.71 -14.96 -12.19
N SER A 199 16.52 -13.96 -12.47
CA SER A 199 17.11 -13.75 -13.78
C SER A 199 18.27 -14.72 -14.03
N TRP A 200 19.07 -15.00 -13.01
CA TRP A 200 20.11 -16.03 -13.06
C TRP A 200 19.54 -17.41 -13.36
N SER A 201 18.36 -17.72 -12.82
CA SER A 201 17.63 -18.96 -13.11
C SER A 201 16.82 -18.96 -14.42
N GLY A 202 16.89 -17.89 -15.22
CA GLY A 202 16.24 -17.77 -16.53
C GLY A 202 14.77 -17.30 -16.50
N GLN A 203 14.23 -16.88 -15.37
CA GLN A 203 12.79 -16.60 -15.16
C GLN A 203 12.40 -15.11 -15.35
N ALA A 204 13.36 -14.21 -15.47
CA ALA A 204 13.08 -12.76 -15.41
C ALA A 204 12.25 -12.21 -16.59
N ALA A 205 12.42 -12.73 -17.80
CA ALA A 205 11.72 -12.24 -18.97
C ALA A 205 10.20 -12.52 -18.87
N ASP A 206 9.83 -13.72 -18.45
CA ASP A 206 8.45 -14.14 -18.27
C ASP A 206 7.78 -13.31 -17.16
N LEU A 207 8.50 -13.11 -16.04
CA LEU A 207 8.03 -12.29 -14.93
C LEU A 207 7.75 -10.83 -15.35
N LEU A 208 8.68 -10.20 -16.07
CA LEU A 208 8.51 -8.82 -16.52
C LEU A 208 7.32 -8.66 -17.47
N SER A 209 7.12 -9.61 -18.39
CA SER A 209 6.00 -9.59 -19.33
C SER A 209 4.65 -9.65 -18.61
N VAL A 210 4.54 -10.52 -17.60
CA VAL A 210 3.35 -10.65 -16.75
C VAL A 210 3.13 -9.37 -15.94
N PHE A 211 4.17 -8.80 -15.35
CA PHE A 211 4.06 -7.57 -14.54
C PHE A 211 3.52 -6.39 -15.34
N ILE A 212 3.99 -6.17 -16.58
CA ILE A 212 3.51 -5.08 -17.45
C ILE A 212 2.01 -5.22 -17.71
N LYS A 213 1.54 -6.44 -18.00
CA LYS A 213 0.12 -6.72 -18.24
C LYS A 213 -0.75 -6.45 -17.00
N ILE A 214 -0.29 -6.92 -15.84
CA ILE A 214 -0.98 -6.73 -14.55
C ILE A 214 -1.06 -5.24 -14.21
N ILE A 215 0.04 -4.49 -14.36
CA ILE A 215 0.08 -3.04 -14.12
C ILE A 215 -0.95 -2.30 -14.97
N GLY A 216 -1.07 -2.66 -16.26
CA GLY A 216 -2.06 -2.08 -17.16
C GLY A 216 -3.50 -2.29 -16.67
N ILE A 217 -3.84 -3.52 -16.25
CA ILE A 217 -5.19 -3.84 -15.73
C ILE A 217 -5.44 -3.13 -14.39
N ILE A 218 -4.47 -3.10 -13.50
CA ILE A 218 -4.61 -2.37 -12.22
C ILE A 218 -4.86 -0.88 -12.46
N PHE A 219 -4.19 -0.28 -13.44
CA PHE A 219 -4.44 1.11 -13.81
C PHE A 219 -5.89 1.32 -14.30
N LEU A 220 -6.40 0.45 -15.16
CA LEU A 220 -7.80 0.50 -15.60
C LEU A 220 -8.78 0.30 -14.44
N LEU A 221 -8.45 -0.59 -13.50
CA LEU A 221 -9.24 -0.79 -12.28
C LEU A 221 -9.28 0.46 -11.40
N HIS A 222 -8.16 1.19 -11.24
CA HIS A 222 -8.16 2.46 -10.51
C HIS A 222 -9.12 3.47 -11.12
N VAL A 223 -9.11 3.60 -12.46
CA VAL A 223 -10.06 4.47 -13.17
C VAL A 223 -11.49 3.99 -12.94
N GLY A 224 -11.75 2.69 -13.07
CA GLY A 224 -13.08 2.09 -12.86
C GLY A 224 -13.62 2.32 -11.45
N VAL A 225 -12.78 2.12 -10.43
CA VAL A 225 -13.18 2.35 -9.03
C VAL A 225 -13.46 3.83 -8.77
N LEU A 226 -12.65 4.76 -9.29
CA LEU A 226 -12.93 6.19 -9.18
C LEU A 226 -14.25 6.56 -9.86
N LEU A 227 -14.51 6.06 -11.06
CA LEU A 227 -15.79 6.28 -11.75
C LEU A 227 -16.95 5.73 -10.94
N LEU A 228 -16.83 4.54 -10.34
CA LEU A 228 -17.84 3.96 -9.48
C LEU A 228 -18.10 4.83 -8.24
N GLN A 229 -17.05 5.21 -7.51
CA GLN A 229 -17.16 6.04 -6.31
C GLN A 229 -17.82 7.39 -6.61
N TYR A 230 -17.42 8.04 -7.71
CA TYR A 230 -18.02 9.31 -8.11
C TYR A 230 -19.42 9.17 -8.69
N SER A 231 -19.76 8.05 -9.34
CA SER A 231 -21.14 7.75 -9.76
C SER A 231 -22.07 7.65 -8.54
N VAL A 232 -21.66 6.91 -7.50
CA VAL A 232 -22.38 6.82 -6.25
C VAL A 232 -22.52 8.19 -5.57
N ALA A 233 -21.42 8.95 -5.47
CA ALA A 233 -21.42 10.28 -4.90
C ALA A 233 -22.32 11.24 -5.69
N GLY A 234 -22.31 11.19 -7.01
CA GLY A 234 -23.15 11.99 -7.89
C GLY A 234 -24.63 11.66 -7.76
N LEU A 235 -24.99 10.37 -7.70
CA LEU A 235 -26.38 9.92 -7.48
C LEU A 235 -26.91 10.41 -6.13
N ILE A 236 -26.15 10.23 -5.05
CA ILE A 236 -26.58 10.63 -3.70
C ILE A 236 -26.68 12.16 -3.58
N SER A 237 -25.72 12.91 -4.12
CA SER A 237 -25.69 14.38 -4.06
C SER A 237 -26.51 15.06 -5.11
N ARG A 238 -27.02 14.32 -6.12
CA ARG A 238 -27.72 14.84 -7.31
C ARG A 238 -26.86 15.82 -8.10
N GLN A 239 -25.58 15.51 -8.26
CA GLN A 239 -24.60 16.28 -9.03
C GLN A 239 -24.00 15.42 -10.15
N ASN A 240 -23.44 16.06 -11.19
CA ASN A 240 -22.80 15.33 -12.28
C ASN A 240 -21.52 14.64 -11.77
N PRO A 241 -21.44 13.29 -11.85
CA PRO A 241 -20.28 12.51 -11.35
C PRO A 241 -18.96 12.90 -12.01
N LEU A 242 -18.98 13.11 -13.34
CA LEU A 242 -17.76 13.44 -14.09
C LEU A 242 -17.24 14.83 -13.73
N LEU A 243 -18.15 15.78 -13.45
CA LEU A 243 -17.74 17.12 -13.01
C LEU A 243 -17.16 17.08 -11.60
N LEU A 244 -17.73 16.27 -10.71
CA LEU A 244 -17.18 16.05 -9.36
C LEU A 244 -15.76 15.47 -9.42
N LEU A 245 -15.58 14.44 -10.24
CA LEU A 245 -14.26 13.80 -10.45
C LEU A 245 -13.26 14.78 -11.09
N TRP A 246 -13.67 15.50 -12.13
CA TRP A 246 -12.82 16.46 -12.83
C TRP A 246 -12.25 17.54 -11.92
N ARG A 247 -13.07 18.05 -11.00
CA ARG A 247 -12.62 19.03 -10.01
C ARG A 247 -11.57 18.49 -9.06
N MET A 248 -11.50 17.17 -8.86
CA MET A 248 -10.47 16.55 -8.02
C MET A 248 -9.16 16.25 -8.74
N MET A 249 -9.06 16.46 -10.07
CA MET A 249 -7.82 16.18 -10.81
C MET A 249 -6.57 16.89 -10.26
N PRO A 250 -6.62 18.14 -9.78
CA PRO A 250 -5.46 18.74 -9.13
C PRO A 250 -4.97 17.96 -7.91
N ALA A 251 -5.87 17.38 -7.10
CA ALA A 251 -5.50 16.52 -5.97
C ALA A 251 -4.91 15.19 -6.47
N TYR A 252 -5.50 14.58 -7.50
CA TYR A 252 -4.97 13.38 -8.15
C TYR A 252 -3.52 13.56 -8.60
N PHE A 253 -3.22 14.59 -9.40
CA PHE A 253 -1.88 14.84 -9.90
C PHE A 253 -0.88 15.25 -8.79
N THR A 254 -1.36 15.94 -7.75
CA THR A 254 -0.51 16.24 -6.59
C THR A 254 -0.15 14.96 -5.84
N ALA A 255 -1.09 14.05 -5.64
CA ALA A 255 -0.86 12.77 -5.00
C ALA A 255 0.08 11.86 -5.81
N LEU A 256 -0.03 11.86 -7.15
CA LEU A 256 0.93 11.19 -8.03
C LEU A 256 2.37 11.64 -7.78
N GLY A 257 2.57 12.94 -7.57
CA GLY A 257 3.90 13.50 -7.35
C GLY A 257 4.42 13.33 -5.92
N THR A 258 3.55 13.43 -4.92
CA THR A 258 3.94 13.38 -3.50
C THR A 258 3.99 11.97 -2.93
N GLN A 259 3.22 11.04 -3.49
CA GLN A 259 3.05 9.66 -2.99
C GLN A 259 2.62 9.61 -1.51
N SER A 260 1.98 10.68 -1.03
CA SER A 260 1.57 10.82 0.35
C SER A 260 0.18 11.44 0.43
N SER A 261 -0.79 10.69 0.93
CA SER A 261 -2.14 11.19 1.18
C SER A 261 -2.12 12.37 2.16
N ALA A 262 -1.30 12.28 3.21
CA ALA A 262 -1.17 13.33 4.22
C ALA A 262 -0.61 14.63 3.64
N ALA A 263 0.42 14.57 2.79
CA ALA A 263 1.00 15.75 2.14
C ALA A 263 0.03 16.41 1.14
N THR A 264 -0.96 15.66 0.65
CA THR A 264 -1.93 16.13 -0.34
C THR A 264 -3.20 16.73 0.31
N ILE A 265 -3.41 16.55 1.62
CA ILE A 265 -4.60 17.05 2.35
C ILE A 265 -4.99 18.50 1.98
N PRO A 266 -4.07 19.49 1.94
CA PRO A 266 -4.46 20.87 1.65
C PRO A 266 -5.13 21.02 0.28
N ILE A 267 -4.61 20.35 -0.74
CA ILE A 267 -5.15 20.41 -2.10
C ILE A 267 -6.46 19.61 -2.19
N THR A 268 -6.50 18.42 -1.58
CA THR A 268 -7.72 17.59 -1.52
C THR A 268 -8.86 18.36 -0.86
N LEU A 269 -8.58 19.04 0.25
CA LEU A 269 -9.56 19.86 0.95
C LEU A 269 -10.07 21.00 0.05
N GLN A 270 -9.16 21.73 -0.60
CA GLN A 270 -9.52 22.81 -1.50
C GLN A 270 -10.44 22.33 -2.64
N GLN A 271 -10.08 21.21 -3.30
CA GLN A 271 -10.87 20.65 -4.39
C GLN A 271 -12.24 20.10 -3.92
N THR A 272 -12.29 19.55 -2.71
CA THR A 272 -13.54 19.10 -2.08
C THR A 272 -14.48 20.27 -1.80
N LEU A 273 -13.96 21.41 -1.37
CA LEU A 273 -14.76 22.65 -1.24
C LEU A 273 -15.30 23.13 -2.60
N CYS A 274 -14.53 23.00 -3.69
CA CYS A 274 -15.02 23.27 -5.06
C CYS A 274 -16.17 22.33 -5.46
N ASN A 275 -16.26 21.14 -4.89
CA ASN A 275 -17.38 20.21 -5.05
C ASN A 275 -18.58 20.56 -4.16
N LYS A 276 -18.62 21.77 -3.58
CA LYS A 276 -19.70 22.32 -2.74
C LYS A 276 -19.93 21.51 -1.44
N VAL A 277 -18.92 20.86 -0.93
CA VAL A 277 -18.93 20.22 0.40
C VAL A 277 -18.79 21.33 1.45
N HIS A 278 -19.60 21.26 2.51
CA HIS A 278 -19.53 22.23 3.60
C HIS A 278 -18.15 22.19 4.28
N LYS A 279 -17.63 23.36 4.69
CA LYS A 279 -16.28 23.52 5.22
C LYS A 279 -15.99 22.59 6.42
N ASP A 280 -16.96 22.48 7.35
CA ASP A 280 -16.79 21.66 8.55
C ASP A 280 -16.75 20.17 8.21
N VAL A 281 -17.58 19.72 7.24
CA VAL A 281 -17.57 18.34 6.76
C VAL A 281 -16.26 18.03 6.03
N ALA A 282 -15.85 18.88 5.09
CA ALA A 282 -14.60 18.70 4.35
C ALA A 282 -13.39 18.71 5.30
N GLY A 283 -13.35 19.67 6.24
CA GLY A 283 -12.27 19.81 7.23
C GLY A 283 -12.17 18.63 8.19
N PHE A 284 -13.23 17.86 8.38
CA PHE A 284 -13.23 16.63 9.17
C PHE A 284 -12.96 15.40 8.32
N VAL A 285 -13.69 15.20 7.21
CA VAL A 285 -13.67 13.98 6.42
C VAL A 285 -12.33 13.79 5.69
N ILE A 286 -11.80 14.86 5.07
CA ILE A 286 -10.60 14.75 4.26
C ILE A 286 -9.35 14.34 5.09
N PRO A 287 -9.02 14.98 6.22
CA PRO A 287 -7.90 14.52 7.04
C PRO A 287 -8.08 13.12 7.61
N LEU A 288 -9.33 12.73 7.94
CA LEU A 288 -9.64 11.39 8.43
C LEU A 288 -9.46 10.36 7.32
N CYS A 289 -10.09 10.55 6.16
CA CYS A 289 -10.02 9.61 5.03
C CYS A 289 -8.60 9.46 4.49
N ALA A 290 -7.77 10.50 4.51
CA ALA A 290 -6.37 10.41 4.12
C ALA A 290 -5.57 9.34 4.90
N THR A 291 -6.09 8.88 6.04
CA THR A 291 -5.47 7.82 6.86
C THR A 291 -6.24 6.50 6.85
N ILE A 292 -7.55 6.50 6.66
CA ILE A 292 -8.39 5.29 6.79
C ILE A 292 -8.99 4.78 5.48
N HIS A 293 -8.95 5.58 4.40
CA HIS A 293 -9.53 5.20 3.11
C HIS A 293 -8.42 4.87 2.10
N LEU A 294 -8.11 3.59 1.94
CA LEU A 294 -7.05 3.09 1.08
C LEU A 294 -7.58 2.16 -0.03
N SER A 295 -8.65 2.58 -0.72
CA SER A 295 -9.31 1.79 -1.77
C SER A 295 -8.39 1.42 -2.93
N GLY A 296 -7.57 2.36 -3.43
CA GLY A 296 -6.61 2.10 -4.49
C GLY A 296 -5.45 1.20 -4.04
N SER A 297 -5.06 1.25 -2.76
CA SER A 297 -4.05 0.35 -2.20
C SER A 297 -4.59 -1.07 -2.05
N THR A 298 -5.80 -1.24 -1.53
CA THR A 298 -6.48 -2.54 -1.40
C THR A 298 -6.64 -3.21 -2.76
N LEU A 299 -7.12 -2.46 -3.75
CA LEU A 299 -7.27 -2.93 -5.13
C LEU A 299 -5.96 -3.51 -5.68
N LYS A 300 -4.84 -2.79 -5.53
CA LYS A 300 -3.53 -3.26 -5.98
C LYS A 300 -3.09 -4.53 -5.26
N ILE A 301 -3.22 -4.56 -3.92
CA ILE A 301 -2.79 -5.71 -3.12
C ILE A 301 -3.56 -6.95 -3.53
N VAL A 302 -4.88 -6.88 -3.70
CA VAL A 302 -5.71 -8.02 -4.13
C VAL A 302 -5.33 -8.48 -5.53
N ALA A 303 -5.20 -7.57 -6.50
CA ALA A 303 -4.82 -7.94 -7.86
C ALA A 303 -3.43 -8.56 -7.94
N CYS A 304 -2.43 -7.96 -7.26
CA CYS A 304 -1.07 -8.51 -7.23
C CYS A 304 -1.02 -9.87 -6.53
N ALA A 305 -1.78 -10.06 -5.45
CA ALA A 305 -1.84 -11.34 -4.74
C ALA A 305 -2.38 -12.45 -5.66
N ILE A 306 -3.50 -12.20 -6.34
CA ILE A 306 -4.06 -13.16 -7.31
C ILE A 306 -3.09 -13.45 -8.44
N ALA A 307 -2.40 -12.44 -8.95
CA ALA A 307 -1.42 -12.64 -10.01
C ALA A 307 -0.27 -13.55 -9.57
N ILE A 308 0.27 -13.33 -8.37
CA ILE A 308 1.34 -14.16 -7.80
C ILE A 308 0.84 -15.58 -7.52
N MET A 309 -0.37 -15.75 -6.95
CA MET A 309 -0.98 -17.07 -6.75
C MET A 309 -1.09 -17.83 -8.09
N LEU A 310 -1.58 -17.17 -9.14
CA LEU A 310 -1.66 -17.77 -10.48
C LEU A 310 -0.27 -18.11 -11.04
N MET A 311 0.71 -17.25 -10.85
CA MET A 311 2.09 -17.52 -11.25
C MET A 311 2.69 -18.74 -10.57
N GLN A 312 2.27 -19.06 -9.36
CA GLN A 312 2.69 -20.25 -8.61
C GLN A 312 1.85 -21.50 -8.90
N GLY A 313 0.76 -21.36 -9.66
CA GLY A 313 -0.22 -22.45 -9.84
C GLY A 313 -1.03 -22.75 -8.57
N SER A 314 -1.05 -21.81 -7.61
CA SER A 314 -1.84 -21.96 -6.39
C SER A 314 -3.32 -21.74 -6.69
N PRO A 315 -4.23 -22.57 -6.13
CA PRO A 315 -5.65 -22.40 -6.35
C PRO A 315 -6.15 -21.10 -5.70
N ILE A 316 -7.05 -20.40 -6.40
CA ILE A 316 -7.74 -19.23 -5.85
C ILE A 316 -9.01 -19.74 -5.15
N ASP A 317 -8.95 -19.93 -3.83
CA ASP A 317 -10.13 -20.28 -3.03
C ASP A 317 -10.97 -19.01 -2.76
N PRO A 318 -12.22 -18.96 -3.24
CA PRO A 318 -13.10 -17.81 -3.01
C PRO A 318 -13.32 -17.51 -1.52
N THR A 319 -13.40 -18.53 -0.66
CA THR A 319 -13.64 -18.36 0.78
C THR A 319 -12.44 -17.67 1.44
N VAL A 320 -11.24 -18.13 1.12
CA VAL A 320 -10.00 -17.53 1.62
C VAL A 320 -9.86 -16.09 1.13
N MET A 321 -10.15 -15.84 -0.16
CA MET A 321 -10.05 -14.49 -0.75
C MET A 321 -11.06 -13.51 -0.15
N VAL A 322 -12.29 -13.95 0.10
CA VAL A 322 -13.30 -13.14 0.80
C VAL A 322 -12.80 -12.77 2.19
N GLY A 323 -12.35 -13.74 2.98
CA GLY A 323 -11.78 -13.52 4.30
C GLY A 323 -10.57 -12.57 4.26
N PHE A 324 -9.68 -12.77 3.29
CA PHE A 324 -8.51 -11.91 3.07
C PHE A 324 -8.90 -10.45 2.77
N ILE A 325 -9.90 -10.22 1.92
CA ILE A 325 -10.35 -8.86 1.57
C ILE A 325 -10.95 -8.15 2.79
N PHE A 326 -11.77 -8.84 3.59
CA PHE A 326 -12.30 -8.25 4.83
C PHE A 326 -11.20 -7.89 5.80
N MET A 327 -10.23 -8.79 6.02
CA MET A 327 -9.11 -8.56 6.93
C MET A 327 -8.18 -7.46 6.41
N LEU A 328 -7.92 -7.46 5.10
CA LEU A 328 -7.14 -6.41 4.45
C LEU A 328 -7.79 -5.03 4.65
N GLY A 329 -9.12 -4.93 4.49
CA GLY A 329 -9.85 -3.69 4.75
C GLY A 329 -9.65 -3.17 6.17
N VAL A 330 -9.65 -4.06 7.17
CA VAL A 330 -9.38 -3.69 8.58
C VAL A 330 -7.95 -3.16 8.74
N ILE A 331 -6.96 -3.84 8.16
CA ILE A 331 -5.56 -3.43 8.23
C ILE A 331 -5.33 -2.09 7.52
N MET A 332 -6.02 -1.86 6.42
CA MET A 332 -5.91 -0.59 5.68
C MET A 332 -6.39 0.62 6.48
N VAL A 333 -7.37 0.46 7.38
CA VAL A 333 -7.78 1.54 8.31
C VAL A 333 -6.64 1.98 9.24
N ALA A 334 -5.68 1.09 9.50
CA ALA A 334 -4.56 1.33 10.40
C ALA A 334 -3.22 1.55 9.68
N ALA A 335 -3.19 1.38 8.37
CA ALA A 335 -1.95 1.48 7.60
C ALA A 335 -1.39 2.92 7.62
N PRO A 336 -0.07 3.10 7.76
CA PRO A 336 0.52 4.43 7.78
C PRO A 336 0.44 5.07 6.38
N GLY A 337 0.05 6.35 6.32
CA GLY A 337 -0.05 7.15 5.09
C GLY A 337 1.31 7.59 4.51
N VAL A 338 2.29 6.69 4.49
CA VAL A 338 3.64 6.89 3.93
C VAL A 338 3.85 5.96 2.73
N PRO A 339 4.77 6.30 1.80
CA PRO A 339 5.07 5.43 0.66
C PRO A 339 5.38 3.99 1.09
N GLY A 340 4.71 3.01 0.50
CA GLY A 340 4.85 1.59 0.85
C GLY A 340 4.18 1.17 2.16
N GLY A 341 3.58 2.09 2.94
CA GLY A 341 3.03 1.77 4.26
C GLY A 341 1.92 0.73 4.23
N ALA A 342 1.04 0.78 3.24
CA ALA A 342 -0.07 -0.16 3.14
C ALA A 342 0.41 -1.60 2.83
N ILE A 343 1.38 -1.79 1.94
CA ILE A 343 1.89 -3.14 1.67
C ILE A 343 2.66 -3.68 2.88
N MET A 344 3.43 -2.84 3.57
CA MET A 344 4.12 -3.27 4.80
C MET A 344 3.14 -3.74 5.87
N ALA A 345 2.02 -3.04 6.04
CA ALA A 345 0.97 -3.44 6.97
C ALA A 345 0.28 -4.76 6.55
N ALA A 346 0.18 -5.03 5.23
CA ALA A 346 -0.49 -6.21 4.70
C ALA A 346 0.37 -7.48 4.69
N LEU A 347 1.71 -7.40 4.80
CA LEU A 347 2.61 -8.56 4.70
C LEU A 347 2.21 -9.71 5.63
N GLY A 348 1.76 -9.36 6.83
CA GLY A 348 1.36 -10.35 7.82
C GLY A 348 0.18 -11.21 7.38
N ILE A 349 -0.84 -10.62 6.78
CA ILE A 349 -2.00 -11.38 6.30
C ILE A 349 -1.74 -12.07 4.95
N LEU A 350 -0.87 -11.52 4.12
CA LEU A 350 -0.39 -12.21 2.92
C LEU A 350 0.31 -13.51 3.30
N HIS A 351 1.14 -13.49 4.34
CA HIS A 351 1.79 -14.69 4.84
C HIS A 351 0.79 -15.66 5.52
N SER A 352 0.01 -15.17 6.48
CA SER A 352 -0.82 -16.04 7.33
C SER A 352 -2.07 -16.59 6.64
N MET A 353 -2.65 -15.86 5.69
CA MET A 353 -3.89 -16.27 5.01
C MET A 353 -3.65 -16.83 3.61
N LEU A 354 -2.67 -16.30 2.87
CA LEU A 354 -2.38 -16.73 1.51
C LEU A 354 -1.12 -17.59 1.40
N GLY A 355 -0.38 -17.81 2.51
CA GLY A 355 0.79 -18.66 2.56
C GLY A 355 2.03 -18.07 1.85
N PHE A 356 2.07 -16.75 1.63
CA PHE A 356 3.17 -16.11 0.92
C PHE A 356 4.47 -16.17 1.73
N GLY A 357 5.50 -16.79 1.13
CA GLY A 357 6.86 -16.81 1.66
C GLY A 357 7.63 -15.52 1.34
N ASP A 358 8.92 -15.52 1.61
CA ASP A 358 9.79 -14.34 1.46
C ASP A 358 9.85 -13.85 -0.01
N THR A 359 9.89 -14.76 -0.97
CA THR A 359 9.93 -14.44 -2.41
C THR A 359 8.65 -13.77 -2.88
N GLU A 360 7.49 -14.33 -2.53
CA GLU A 360 6.19 -13.77 -2.88
C GLU A 360 5.95 -12.41 -2.23
N GLN A 361 6.33 -12.26 -0.96
CA GLN A 361 6.26 -10.99 -0.25
C GLN A 361 7.12 -9.93 -0.92
N ALA A 362 8.32 -10.29 -1.37
CA ALA A 362 9.19 -9.35 -2.08
C ALA A 362 8.63 -8.95 -3.45
N LEU A 363 8.06 -9.89 -4.20
CA LEU A 363 7.36 -9.59 -5.45
C LEU A 363 6.14 -8.68 -5.21
N MET A 364 5.38 -8.94 -4.15
CA MET A 364 4.27 -8.07 -3.72
C MET A 364 4.74 -6.66 -3.42
N ILE A 365 5.83 -6.51 -2.67
CA ILE A 365 6.42 -5.20 -2.34
C ILE A 365 6.86 -4.49 -3.62
N ALA A 366 7.58 -5.18 -4.51
CA ALA A 366 8.09 -4.62 -5.75
C ALA A 366 6.96 -4.12 -6.65
N LEU A 367 5.95 -4.95 -6.91
CA LEU A 367 4.76 -4.60 -7.70
C LEU A 367 4.00 -3.44 -7.06
N TYR A 368 3.72 -3.54 -5.77
CA TYR A 368 2.96 -2.52 -5.06
C TYR A 368 3.64 -1.15 -5.13
N ILE A 369 4.94 -1.07 -4.82
CA ILE A 369 5.67 0.20 -4.75
C ILE A 369 5.85 0.81 -6.15
N THR A 370 6.02 -0.01 -7.19
CA THR A 370 6.09 0.49 -8.58
C THR A 370 4.84 1.28 -8.98
N MET A 371 3.68 0.92 -8.42
CA MET A 371 2.38 1.56 -8.70
C MET A 371 1.87 2.43 -7.54
N ASP A 372 2.69 2.72 -6.51
CA ASP A 372 2.21 3.34 -5.28
C ASP A 372 1.69 4.76 -5.47
N ASN A 373 2.27 5.50 -6.40
CA ASN A 373 1.80 6.82 -6.81
C ASN A 373 0.36 6.80 -7.36
N PHE A 374 0.01 5.83 -8.20
CA PHE A 374 -1.34 5.69 -8.77
C PHE A 374 -2.36 5.28 -7.70
N GLY A 375 -1.97 4.36 -6.80
CA GLY A 375 -2.82 3.97 -5.67
C GLY A 375 -3.09 5.12 -4.71
N THR A 376 -2.07 5.90 -4.38
CA THR A 376 -2.21 7.09 -3.54
C THR A 376 -3.10 8.15 -4.21
N ALA A 377 -2.94 8.38 -5.52
CA ALA A 377 -3.79 9.28 -6.26
C ALA A 377 -5.26 8.82 -6.28
N CYS A 378 -5.51 7.51 -6.40
CA CYS A 378 -6.84 6.92 -6.31
C CYS A 378 -7.44 7.12 -4.91
N ASN A 379 -6.68 6.83 -3.83
CA ASN A 379 -7.14 7.03 -2.45
C ASN A 379 -7.57 8.46 -2.21
N VAL A 380 -6.68 9.42 -2.46
CA VAL A 380 -6.90 10.86 -2.23
C VAL A 380 -8.08 11.40 -3.04
N THR A 381 -8.22 10.96 -4.27
CA THR A 381 -9.33 11.39 -5.12
C THR A 381 -10.64 10.80 -4.63
N GLY A 382 -10.64 9.54 -4.22
CA GLY A 382 -11.78 8.86 -3.60
C GLY A 382 -12.24 9.51 -2.28
N ASP A 383 -11.33 10.09 -1.48
CA ASP A 383 -11.68 10.84 -0.27
C ASP A 383 -12.67 11.97 -0.56
N GLY A 384 -12.51 12.63 -1.72
CA GLY A 384 -13.43 13.66 -2.19
C GLY A 384 -14.84 13.13 -2.46
N ALA A 385 -14.96 11.92 -3.03
CA ALA A 385 -16.25 11.27 -3.25
C ALA A 385 -16.94 10.94 -1.92
N LEU A 386 -16.20 10.39 -0.95
CA LEU A 386 -16.73 10.12 0.39
C LEU A 386 -17.18 11.38 1.09
N ALA A 387 -16.43 12.48 0.99
CA ALA A 387 -16.80 13.76 1.56
C ALA A 387 -18.10 14.32 0.95
N VAL A 388 -18.32 14.17 -0.36
CA VAL A 388 -19.57 14.55 -1.03
C VAL A 388 -20.75 13.73 -0.49
N ILE A 389 -20.58 12.42 -0.30
CA ILE A 389 -21.61 11.53 0.26
C ILE A 389 -21.95 11.95 1.69
N ILE A 390 -20.96 12.08 2.56
CA ILE A 390 -21.14 12.47 3.97
C ILE A 390 -21.84 13.84 4.08
N ASN A 391 -21.46 14.80 3.24
CA ASN A 391 -22.04 16.12 3.22
C ASN A 391 -23.55 16.11 2.97
N ARG A 392 -24.07 15.15 2.22
CA ARG A 392 -25.51 15.01 1.96
C ARG A 392 -26.30 14.67 3.22
N PHE A 393 -25.71 13.87 4.11
CA PHE A 393 -26.37 13.44 5.36
C PHE A 393 -26.17 14.40 6.53
N TYR A 394 -25.11 15.23 6.51
CA TYR A 394 -24.75 16.16 7.59
C TYR A 394 -24.93 17.63 7.23
N LYS A 395 -25.46 17.92 6.04
CA LYS A 395 -25.84 19.29 5.68
C LYS A 395 -27.11 19.66 6.46
N LYS A 396 -26.96 20.51 7.48
CA LYS A 396 -28.05 21.20 8.12
C LYS A 396 -28.54 22.34 7.24
#